data_16ee7c758dd0456d54fb3d824a698cac
#
_entry.id   16ee7c758dd0456d54fb3d824a698cac
#
_cell.length_a   1.000
_cell.length_b   1.000
_cell.length_c   1.000
_cell.angle_alpha   90.00
_cell.angle_beta   90.00
_cell.angle_gamma   90.00
#
_symmetry.space_group_name_H-M   'P 1'
#
loop_
_entity.id
_entity.type
_entity.pdbx_description
1 polymer ?
#
loop_
_entity_poly.entity_id
_entity_poly.type
_entity_poly.pdbx_seq_one_letter_code
_entity_poly.pdbx_strand_id
1 'polypeptide(L)'
;MRELPDIEDQRGLVSTSQLRTAGWSRSAISRFVRSRGWSPLPGVVYGHRTTLDDDQRVIAGWLWAGPASALTGGWGLVRHGLVLAARPVLRRFVVADPCHSRVVDDVEVLHVHHAPTFRNLSGVPVVPLDRALIDYARGFEATADSVRAVTIRALQTGLTSPARLEAALGETRPNGTRGIRSGLIDFERGAWSVPEAQLLRILSRRRPRLKLQMNPRLVDTSGRLIGVPDCYLPDHRVAIQVHSWTHHAGFHGARDQWADTVDADARYIPHGIAVLPVSPTVLRDHPERFLRLLDGVLLAQQGRAKVDIRIEVAVEPTPLAPHAS
;
A
#
# COMPACT_ATOMS: atom_id res chain seq x y z
N MET A 1 26.22 -9.91 37.60
CA MET A 1 26.48 -10.00 36.14
C MET A 1 25.68 -8.89 35.51
N ARG A 2 26.33 -8.08 34.67
CA ARG A 2 25.74 -6.84 34.13
C ARG A 2 24.63 -7.19 33.13
N GLU A 3 23.42 -6.57 33.25
CA GLU A 3 22.30 -6.68 32.32
C GLU A 3 22.44 -5.66 31.20
N LEU A 4 21.83 -5.94 30.03
CA LEU A 4 21.77 -4.95 28.96
C LEU A 4 20.97 -3.75 29.44
N PRO A 5 21.38 -2.52 29.05
CA PRO A 5 20.55 -1.35 29.28
C PRO A 5 19.22 -1.51 28.53
N ASP A 6 18.14 -1.26 29.25
CA ASP A 6 16.82 -1.14 28.64
C ASP A 6 16.72 0.26 28.01
N ILE A 7 16.69 0.29 26.69
CA ILE A 7 16.55 1.54 25.92
C ILE A 7 15.15 1.54 25.33
N GLU A 8 14.40 2.57 25.65
CA GLU A 8 13.05 2.79 25.14
C GLU A 8 12.99 2.60 23.63
N ASP A 9 11.95 1.95 23.14
CA ASP A 9 11.70 1.64 21.73
C ASP A 9 12.68 0.66 21.05
N GLN A 10 13.75 0.18 21.72
CA GLN A 10 14.72 -0.74 21.11
C GLN A 10 14.43 -2.23 21.35
N ARG A 11 13.39 -2.56 22.10
CA ARG A 11 12.89 -3.95 22.30
C ARG A 11 14.00 -4.97 22.64
N GLY A 12 14.92 -4.58 23.53
CA GLY A 12 16.04 -5.41 23.97
C GLY A 12 17.24 -5.49 23.01
N LEU A 13 17.25 -4.66 21.97
CA LEU A 13 18.36 -4.51 21.04
C LEU A 13 19.21 -3.31 21.42
N VAL A 14 20.53 -3.46 21.39
CA VAL A 14 21.48 -2.39 21.75
C VAL A 14 22.68 -2.42 20.82
N SER A 15 23.12 -1.25 20.33
CA SER A 15 24.35 -1.21 19.56
C SER A 15 25.59 -1.32 20.47
N THR A 16 26.69 -1.85 19.92
CA THR A 16 27.98 -1.90 20.66
C THR A 16 28.51 -0.50 21.00
N SER A 17 28.13 0.52 20.23
CA SER A 17 28.42 1.93 20.54
C SER A 17 27.71 2.38 21.81
N GLN A 18 26.41 2.14 21.91
CA GLN A 18 25.60 2.44 23.11
C GLN A 18 26.11 1.69 24.34
N LEU A 19 26.47 0.40 24.18
CA LEU A 19 27.07 -0.37 25.27
C LEU A 19 28.41 0.23 25.75
N ARG A 20 29.24 0.69 24.83
CA ARG A 20 30.51 1.35 25.20
C ARG A 20 30.25 2.65 25.93
N THR A 21 29.35 3.48 25.47
CA THR A 21 28.92 4.70 26.16
C THR A 21 28.41 4.38 27.57
N ALA A 22 27.70 3.26 27.74
CA ALA A 22 27.25 2.76 29.03
C ALA A 22 28.39 2.07 29.84
N GLY A 23 29.64 2.20 29.42
CA GLY A 23 30.84 1.72 30.14
C GLY A 23 31.09 0.20 30.04
N TRP A 24 30.59 -0.46 28.97
CA TRP A 24 30.93 -1.86 28.72
C TRP A 24 32.27 -1.98 27.96
N SER A 25 33.14 -2.86 28.45
CA SER A 25 34.38 -3.20 27.70
C SER A 25 34.05 -4.17 26.54
N ARG A 26 34.92 -4.20 25.53
CA ARG A 26 34.79 -5.17 24.41
C ARG A 26 34.71 -6.61 24.91
N SER A 27 35.51 -6.97 25.91
CA SER A 27 35.53 -8.31 26.50
C SER A 27 34.21 -8.63 27.23
N ALA A 28 33.60 -7.65 27.90
CA ALA A 28 32.31 -7.81 28.56
C ALA A 28 31.20 -8.05 27.51
N ILE A 29 31.15 -7.27 26.43
CA ILE A 29 30.22 -7.43 25.33
C ILE A 29 30.35 -8.83 24.70
N SER A 30 31.57 -9.22 24.33
CA SER A 30 31.85 -10.53 23.73
C SER A 30 31.46 -11.69 24.65
N ARG A 31 31.67 -11.57 25.95
CA ARG A 31 31.27 -12.57 26.95
C ARG A 31 29.77 -12.67 27.03
N PHE A 32 29.04 -11.54 27.05
CA PHE A 32 27.58 -11.50 27.10
C PHE A 32 26.98 -12.17 25.89
N VAL A 33 27.43 -11.82 24.68
CA VAL A 33 26.96 -12.43 23.43
C VAL A 33 27.15 -13.94 23.43
N ARG A 34 28.29 -14.45 23.89
CA ARG A 34 28.56 -15.90 23.97
C ARG A 34 27.70 -16.63 24.99
N SER A 35 27.37 -16.00 26.13
CA SER A 35 26.73 -16.68 27.25
C SER A 35 25.20 -16.53 27.26
N ARG A 36 24.65 -15.37 26.91
CA ARG A 36 23.23 -15.04 27.13
C ARG A 36 22.51 -14.45 25.92
N GLY A 37 23.21 -13.62 25.16
CA GLY A 37 22.68 -12.94 23.99
C GLY A 37 23.13 -13.54 22.68
N TRP A 38 22.91 -12.81 21.61
CA TRP A 38 23.50 -13.04 20.30
C TRP A 38 23.60 -11.72 19.54
N SER A 39 24.30 -11.73 18.40
CA SER A 39 24.47 -10.57 17.55
C SER A 39 23.73 -10.81 16.23
N PRO A 40 22.55 -10.21 16.05
CA PRO A 40 21.78 -10.37 14.81
C PRO A 40 22.46 -9.69 13.61
N LEU A 41 23.20 -8.61 13.86
CA LEU A 41 23.98 -7.89 12.85
C LEU A 41 25.30 -7.45 13.48
N PRO A 42 26.36 -7.21 12.68
CA PRO A 42 27.64 -6.72 13.20
C PRO A 42 27.46 -5.45 14.05
N GLY A 43 27.91 -5.51 15.29
CA GLY A 43 27.80 -4.36 16.19
C GLY A 43 26.44 -4.13 16.84
N VAL A 44 25.47 -5.02 16.65
CA VAL A 44 24.18 -5.03 17.33
C VAL A 44 24.10 -6.24 18.27
N VAL A 45 23.62 -6.04 19.48
CA VAL A 45 23.46 -7.08 20.50
C VAL A 45 22.01 -7.18 20.89
N TYR A 46 21.48 -8.42 20.95
CA TYR A 46 20.16 -8.73 21.45
C TYR A 46 20.23 -9.51 22.75
N GLY A 47 19.43 -9.14 23.74
CA GLY A 47 19.48 -9.68 25.10
C GLY A 47 18.92 -11.09 25.27
N HIS A 48 18.22 -11.60 24.27
CA HIS A 48 17.55 -12.90 24.31
C HIS A 48 18.05 -13.82 23.20
N ARG A 49 17.83 -15.13 23.33
CA ARG A 49 18.19 -16.13 22.31
C ARG A 49 16.98 -16.58 21.49
N THR A 50 16.08 -15.67 21.20
CA THR A 50 14.89 -15.91 20.37
C THR A 50 15.06 -15.28 19.01
N THR A 51 14.29 -15.75 18.04
CA THR A 51 14.23 -15.12 16.71
C THR A 51 13.63 -13.72 16.83
N LEU A 52 14.16 -12.77 16.05
CA LEU A 52 13.63 -11.42 15.99
C LEU A 52 12.32 -11.41 15.19
N ASP A 53 11.34 -10.68 15.68
CA ASP A 53 10.18 -10.28 14.89
C ASP A 53 10.56 -9.19 13.86
N ASP A 54 9.61 -8.76 13.06
CA ASP A 54 9.85 -7.79 12.00
C ASP A 54 10.26 -6.42 12.52
N ASP A 55 9.63 -5.98 13.58
CA ASP A 55 9.93 -4.70 14.21
C ASP A 55 11.34 -4.72 14.79
N GLN A 56 11.69 -5.80 15.48
CA GLN A 56 13.03 -5.99 16.03
C GLN A 56 14.09 -6.05 14.93
N ARG A 57 13.80 -6.67 13.79
CA ARG A 57 14.72 -6.70 12.64
C ARG A 57 14.90 -5.32 12.02
N VAL A 58 13.85 -4.50 11.95
CA VAL A 58 13.95 -3.10 11.50
C VAL A 58 14.80 -2.29 12.48
N ILE A 59 14.60 -2.44 13.79
CA ILE A 59 15.40 -1.77 14.82
C ILE A 59 16.86 -2.22 14.75
N ALA A 60 17.14 -3.52 14.60
CA ALA A 60 18.51 -4.04 14.44
C ALA A 60 19.19 -3.44 13.20
N GLY A 61 18.46 -3.35 12.08
CA GLY A 61 18.95 -2.70 10.87
C GLY A 61 19.28 -1.23 11.07
N TRP A 62 18.42 -0.48 11.76
CA TRP A 62 18.68 0.92 12.09
C TRP A 62 19.91 1.08 13.01
N LEU A 63 20.03 0.26 14.04
CA LEU A 63 21.19 0.29 14.94
C LEU A 63 22.50 -0.01 14.21
N TRP A 64 22.46 -0.91 13.20
CA TRP A 64 23.61 -1.20 12.35
C TRP A 64 23.88 -0.09 11.34
N ALA A 65 22.84 0.50 10.75
CA ALA A 65 22.96 1.61 9.80
C ALA A 65 23.52 2.87 10.47
N GLY A 66 23.18 3.08 11.74
CA GLY A 66 23.64 4.20 12.56
C GLY A 66 22.56 5.27 12.80
N PRO A 67 22.77 6.13 13.81
CA PRO A 67 21.73 7.06 14.30
C PRO A 67 21.34 8.15 13.29
N ALA A 68 22.21 8.46 12.33
CA ALA A 68 21.93 9.44 11.27
C ALA A 68 21.19 8.85 10.07
N SER A 69 20.84 7.55 10.12
CA SER A 69 20.12 6.87 9.04
C SER A 69 18.62 6.91 9.24
N ALA A 70 17.86 6.83 8.13
CA ALA A 70 16.42 6.74 8.15
C ALA A 70 15.92 5.59 7.26
N LEU A 71 14.93 4.85 7.74
CA LEU A 71 14.27 3.77 7.03
C LEU A 71 13.53 4.29 5.81
N THR A 72 13.62 3.57 4.68
CA THR A 72 12.96 3.91 3.42
C THR A 72 12.45 2.66 2.69
N GLY A 73 11.92 2.83 1.47
CA GLY A 73 11.45 1.72 0.63
C GLY A 73 10.28 0.99 1.23
N GLY A 74 10.16 -0.32 0.95
CA GLY A 74 9.01 -1.12 1.34
C GLY A 74 8.73 -1.10 2.84
N TRP A 75 9.72 -1.29 3.69
CA TRP A 75 9.56 -1.22 5.14
C TRP A 75 9.24 0.19 5.64
N GLY A 76 9.75 1.24 4.95
CA GLY A 76 9.34 2.62 5.21
C GLY A 76 7.83 2.80 4.96
N LEU A 77 7.29 2.26 3.86
CA LEU A 77 5.87 2.29 3.54
C LEU A 77 5.03 1.54 4.58
N VAL A 78 5.49 0.36 5.03
CA VAL A 78 4.83 -0.40 6.10
C VAL A 78 4.76 0.43 7.39
N ARG A 79 5.83 1.13 7.76
CA ARG A 79 5.84 2.03 8.94
C ARG A 79 4.90 3.23 8.80
N HIS A 80 4.60 3.65 7.59
CA HIS A 80 3.56 4.65 7.30
C HIS A 80 2.13 4.08 7.31
N GLY A 81 1.95 2.79 7.62
CA GLY A 81 0.63 2.14 7.69
C GLY A 81 0.13 1.55 6.37
N LEU A 82 0.98 1.47 5.33
CA LEU A 82 0.60 0.84 4.07
C LEU A 82 0.79 -0.67 4.12
N VAL A 83 -0.23 -1.40 3.66
CA VAL A 83 -0.17 -2.85 3.45
C VAL A 83 0.34 -3.11 2.02
N LEU A 84 1.42 -3.85 1.90
CA LEU A 84 2.01 -4.24 0.62
C LEU A 84 1.52 -5.64 0.22
N ALA A 85 1.39 -5.88 -1.10
CA ALA A 85 0.96 -7.17 -1.63
C ALA A 85 1.92 -8.33 -1.30
N ALA A 86 3.21 -8.01 -1.17
CA ALA A 86 4.23 -8.94 -0.70
C ALA A 86 5.04 -8.25 0.42
N ARG A 87 5.43 -9.04 1.42
CA ARG A 87 6.29 -8.55 2.49
C ARG A 87 7.65 -8.14 1.90
N PRO A 88 8.15 -6.92 2.22
CA PRO A 88 9.46 -6.50 1.74
C PRO A 88 10.58 -7.40 2.31
N VAL A 89 11.50 -7.80 1.46
CA VAL A 89 12.65 -8.62 1.84
C VAL A 89 13.74 -7.73 2.46
N LEU A 90 14.08 -6.62 1.79
CA LEU A 90 15.14 -5.73 2.22
C LEU A 90 14.66 -4.62 3.17
N ARG A 91 15.41 -4.45 4.25
CA ARG A 91 15.34 -3.29 5.14
C ARG A 91 16.32 -2.24 4.66
N ARG A 92 15.81 -1.26 3.94
CA ARG A 92 16.63 -0.22 3.31
C ARG A 92 16.66 1.04 4.16
N PHE A 93 17.87 1.54 4.39
CA PHE A 93 18.12 2.80 5.09
C PHE A 93 18.86 3.76 4.18
N VAL A 94 18.61 5.05 4.36
CA VAL A 94 19.37 6.12 3.71
C VAL A 94 20.21 6.87 4.75
N VAL A 95 21.42 7.26 4.36
CA VAL A 95 22.35 8.00 5.22
C VAL A 95 23.13 9.00 4.38
N ALA A 96 23.40 10.20 4.92
CA ALA A 96 24.23 11.19 4.26
C ALA A 96 25.74 10.99 4.59
N ASP A 97 26.57 11.75 3.91
CA ASP A 97 28.02 11.83 4.19
C ASP A 97 28.33 11.97 5.71
N PRO A 98 29.42 11.40 6.18
CA PRO A 98 30.54 10.73 5.46
C PRO A 98 30.36 9.20 5.29
N CYS A 99 29.16 8.66 5.45
CA CYS A 99 28.91 7.23 5.37
C CYS A 99 28.84 6.73 3.93
N HIS A 100 29.18 5.45 3.71
CA HIS A 100 29.14 4.80 2.40
C HIS A 100 27.99 3.79 2.32
N SER A 101 27.55 3.50 1.11
CA SER A 101 26.59 2.42 0.86
C SER A 101 27.18 1.08 1.26
N ARG A 102 26.39 0.23 1.92
CA ARG A 102 26.79 -1.09 2.41
C ARG A 102 25.61 -2.01 2.57
N VAL A 103 25.85 -3.30 2.49
CA VAL A 103 24.83 -4.35 2.62
C VAL A 103 25.32 -5.40 3.61
N VAL A 104 24.44 -5.91 4.44
CA VAL A 104 24.63 -7.10 5.25
C VAL A 104 23.29 -7.83 5.38
N ASP A 105 23.28 -9.13 5.12
CA ASP A 105 22.06 -9.96 5.12
C ASP A 105 20.90 -9.29 4.35
N ASP A 106 19.82 -8.98 5.03
CA ASP A 106 18.62 -8.32 4.49
C ASP A 106 18.57 -6.81 4.79
N VAL A 107 19.69 -6.20 5.16
CA VAL A 107 19.81 -4.76 5.44
C VAL A 107 20.69 -4.08 4.41
N GLU A 108 20.17 -3.04 3.78
CA GLU A 108 20.88 -2.21 2.82
C GLU A 108 20.91 -0.76 3.31
N VAL A 109 22.10 -0.16 3.31
CA VAL A 109 22.30 1.27 3.57
C VAL A 109 22.73 1.94 2.28
N LEU A 110 21.94 2.90 1.85
CA LEU A 110 22.21 3.72 0.66
C LEU A 110 22.76 5.08 1.07
N HIS A 111 23.85 5.47 0.44
CA HIS A 111 24.39 6.81 0.59
C HIS A 111 23.54 7.81 -0.21
N VAL A 112 23.25 8.97 0.42
CA VAL A 112 22.57 10.12 -0.22
C VAL A 112 23.38 11.39 0.04
N HIS A 113 23.38 12.33 -0.90
CA HIS A 113 24.19 13.55 -0.80
C HIS A 113 23.70 14.51 0.28
N HIS A 114 22.42 14.48 0.62
CA HIS A 114 21.84 15.36 1.62
C HIS A 114 21.23 14.54 2.75
N ALA A 115 21.34 15.06 3.98
CA ALA A 115 20.71 14.42 5.13
C ALA A 115 19.22 14.22 4.88
N PRO A 116 18.68 13.00 5.06
CA PRO A 116 17.27 12.74 4.84
C PRO A 116 16.45 13.46 5.91
N THR A 117 15.38 14.12 5.50
CA THR A 117 14.33 14.48 6.44
C THR A 117 13.65 13.20 6.92
N PHE A 118 13.28 13.15 8.19
CA PHE A 118 12.61 11.99 8.76
C PHE A 118 11.72 12.37 9.94
N ARG A 119 10.87 11.46 10.32
CA ARG A 119 10.13 11.45 11.58
C ARG A 119 10.32 10.12 12.28
N ASN A 120 10.23 10.10 13.60
CA ASN A 120 10.27 8.84 14.33
C ASN A 120 8.90 8.13 14.21
N LEU A 121 8.92 6.88 13.77
CA LEU A 121 7.75 6.01 13.71
C LEU A 121 8.09 4.70 14.43
N SER A 122 7.47 4.47 15.58
CA SER A 122 7.70 3.29 16.41
C SER A 122 9.19 3.04 16.71
N GLY A 123 9.89 4.09 17.19
CA GLY A 123 11.27 4.03 17.64
C GLY A 123 12.34 4.09 16.54
N VAL A 124 11.95 4.20 15.26
CA VAL A 124 12.90 4.25 14.14
C VAL A 124 12.65 5.51 13.30
N PRO A 125 13.73 6.25 12.91
CA PRO A 125 13.61 7.33 11.94
C PRO A 125 13.17 6.80 10.58
N VAL A 126 12.13 7.39 10.00
CA VAL A 126 11.56 7.00 8.70
C VAL A 126 11.44 8.23 7.80
N VAL A 127 11.88 8.12 6.57
CA VAL A 127 11.73 9.20 5.58
C VAL A 127 10.26 9.50 5.29
N PRO A 128 9.89 10.67 4.74
CA PRO A 128 8.53 10.95 4.31
C PRO A 128 7.99 9.86 3.37
N LEU A 129 6.68 9.62 3.43
CA LEU A 129 6.03 8.57 2.65
C LEU A 129 6.32 8.67 1.15
N ASP A 130 6.27 9.88 0.61
CA ASP A 130 6.50 10.14 -0.82
C ASP A 130 7.91 9.71 -1.23
N ARG A 131 8.91 9.97 -0.39
CA ARG A 131 10.27 9.51 -0.59
C ARG A 131 10.39 7.99 -0.44
N ALA A 132 9.77 7.39 0.57
CA ALA A 132 9.76 5.94 0.76
C ALA A 132 9.14 5.23 -0.45
N LEU A 133 8.08 5.80 -1.04
CA LEU A 133 7.43 5.27 -2.23
C LEU A 133 8.33 5.34 -3.48
N ILE A 134 9.07 6.44 -3.66
CA ILE A 134 10.05 6.57 -4.76
C ILE A 134 11.19 5.56 -4.59
N ASP A 135 11.71 5.40 -3.39
CA ASP A 135 12.79 4.45 -3.11
C ASP A 135 12.30 2.99 -3.23
N TYR A 136 11.05 2.71 -2.87
CA TYR A 136 10.41 1.42 -3.12
C TYR A 136 10.29 1.14 -4.63
N ALA A 137 9.81 2.10 -5.39
CA ALA A 137 9.62 1.98 -6.84
C ALA A 137 10.95 1.74 -7.60
N ARG A 138 12.06 2.15 -7.05
CA ARG A 138 13.42 1.94 -7.59
C ARG A 138 14.05 0.63 -7.12
N GLY A 139 13.46 -0.01 -6.13
CA GLY A 139 13.94 -1.28 -5.61
C GLY A 139 13.63 -2.45 -6.55
N PHE A 140 14.49 -3.47 -6.53
CA PHE A 140 14.30 -4.66 -7.36
C PHE A 140 13.11 -5.54 -6.92
N GLU A 141 12.60 -5.33 -5.72
CA GLU A 141 11.46 -6.05 -5.15
C GLU A 141 10.11 -5.58 -5.74
N ALA A 142 10.10 -4.37 -6.29
CA ALA A 142 8.89 -3.71 -6.75
C ALA A 142 8.67 -3.93 -8.24
N THR A 143 7.49 -4.40 -8.60
CA THR A 143 7.00 -4.37 -9.97
C THR A 143 6.27 -3.06 -10.25
N ALA A 144 6.14 -2.67 -11.52
CA ALA A 144 5.37 -1.47 -11.86
C ALA A 144 3.92 -1.55 -11.38
N ASP A 145 3.32 -2.74 -11.37
CA ASP A 145 1.96 -2.96 -10.90
C ASP A 145 1.85 -2.90 -9.37
N SER A 146 2.83 -3.44 -8.62
CA SER A 146 2.84 -3.32 -7.16
C SER A 146 3.04 -1.87 -6.71
N VAL A 147 3.93 -1.13 -7.35
CA VAL A 147 4.14 0.31 -7.10
C VAL A 147 2.86 1.10 -7.40
N ARG A 148 2.21 0.82 -8.52
CA ARG A 148 0.95 1.44 -8.91
C ARG A 148 -0.14 1.20 -7.87
N ALA A 149 -0.29 -0.05 -7.40
CA ALA A 149 -1.26 -0.42 -6.37
C ALA A 149 -1.04 0.35 -5.06
N VAL A 150 0.21 0.38 -4.59
CA VAL A 150 0.58 1.10 -3.37
C VAL A 150 0.38 2.60 -3.51
N THR A 151 0.66 3.17 -4.69
CA THR A 151 0.41 4.60 -4.98
C THR A 151 -1.06 4.93 -4.87
N ILE A 152 -1.93 4.16 -5.54
CA ILE A 152 -3.38 4.35 -5.47
C ILE A 152 -3.85 4.23 -4.01
N ARG A 153 -3.35 3.22 -3.28
CA ARG A 153 -3.73 3.01 -1.88
C ARG A 153 -3.30 4.17 -0.96
N ALA A 154 -2.09 4.71 -1.15
CA ALA A 154 -1.60 5.86 -0.39
C ALA A 154 -2.45 7.12 -0.61
N LEU A 155 -2.89 7.33 -1.85
CA LEU A 155 -3.80 8.42 -2.23
C LEU A 155 -5.20 8.23 -1.64
N GLN A 156 -5.77 7.03 -1.74
CA GLN A 156 -7.09 6.70 -1.18
C GLN A 156 -7.17 6.88 0.32
N THR A 157 -6.11 6.51 1.04
CA THR A 157 -6.07 6.62 2.51
C THR A 157 -5.70 8.01 3.00
N GLY A 158 -5.48 8.98 2.08
CA GLY A 158 -5.09 10.34 2.44
C GLY A 158 -3.69 10.44 3.07
N LEU A 159 -2.88 9.38 3.00
CA LEU A 159 -1.50 9.40 3.53
C LEU A 159 -0.59 10.30 2.70
N THR A 160 -0.94 10.53 1.45
CA THR A 160 -0.35 11.53 0.56
C THR A 160 -1.42 12.12 -0.35
N SER A 161 -1.05 13.11 -1.19
CA SER A 161 -1.92 13.72 -2.18
C SER A 161 -1.24 13.75 -3.55
N PRO A 162 -2.00 13.88 -4.68
CA PRO A 162 -1.42 14.03 -6.00
C PRO A 162 -0.35 15.12 -6.05
N ALA A 163 -0.66 16.31 -5.53
CA ALA A 163 0.25 17.46 -5.52
C ALA A 163 1.58 17.16 -4.79
N ARG A 164 1.53 16.46 -3.65
CA ARG A 164 2.73 16.07 -2.89
C ARG A 164 3.60 15.07 -3.67
N LEU A 165 2.97 14.07 -4.26
CA LEU A 165 3.68 13.07 -5.07
C LEU A 165 4.29 13.69 -6.33
N GLU A 166 3.57 14.60 -7.00
CA GLU A 166 4.09 15.33 -8.16
C GLU A 166 5.30 16.20 -7.80
N ALA A 167 5.23 16.92 -6.68
CA ALA A 167 6.35 17.71 -6.16
C ALA A 167 7.57 16.80 -5.89
N ALA A 168 7.39 15.70 -5.16
CA ALA A 168 8.47 14.74 -4.88
C ALA A 168 9.04 14.09 -6.16
N LEU A 169 8.21 13.83 -7.15
CA LEU A 169 8.65 13.31 -8.46
C LEU A 169 9.43 14.36 -9.28
N GLY A 170 9.09 15.65 -9.11
CA GLY A 170 9.79 16.78 -9.75
C GLY A 170 11.21 16.95 -9.24
N GLU A 171 11.45 16.63 -7.97
CA GLU A 171 12.78 16.71 -7.33
C GLU A 171 13.67 15.49 -7.64
N THR A 172 13.15 14.48 -8.32
CA THR A 172 13.85 13.20 -8.51
C THR A 172 14.05 12.87 -9.99
N ARG A 173 15.08 12.06 -10.30
CA ARG A 173 15.27 11.51 -11.64
C ARG A 173 14.06 10.64 -12.03
N PRO A 174 13.60 10.65 -13.29
CA PRO A 174 12.40 9.93 -13.72
C PRO A 174 12.53 8.40 -13.69
N ASN A 175 13.76 7.86 -13.59
CA ASN A 175 14.00 6.42 -13.61
C ASN A 175 13.30 5.70 -12.44
N GLY A 176 12.63 4.58 -12.76
CA GLY A 176 11.92 3.74 -11.79
C GLY A 176 10.55 4.27 -11.35
N THR A 177 10.14 5.49 -11.73
CA THR A 177 8.91 6.13 -11.22
C THR A 177 7.66 5.87 -12.07
N ARG A 178 7.74 5.02 -13.10
CA ARG A 178 6.62 4.72 -14.00
C ARG A 178 5.37 4.22 -13.27
N GLY A 179 5.54 3.34 -12.28
CA GLY A 179 4.43 2.81 -11.49
C GLY A 179 3.70 3.90 -10.71
N ILE A 180 4.44 4.84 -10.10
CA ILE A 180 3.88 5.97 -9.35
C ILE A 180 3.07 6.88 -10.30
N ARG A 181 3.64 7.27 -11.44
CA ARG A 181 2.95 8.11 -12.44
C ARG A 181 1.68 7.45 -12.97
N SER A 182 1.74 6.15 -13.23
CA SER A 182 0.55 5.39 -13.63
C SER A 182 -0.51 5.36 -12.55
N GLY A 183 -0.12 5.20 -11.28
CA GLY A 183 -1.03 5.24 -10.14
C GLY A 183 -1.71 6.60 -9.95
N LEU A 184 -0.95 7.70 -10.13
CA LEU A 184 -1.49 9.06 -10.12
C LEU A 184 -2.56 9.25 -11.21
N ILE A 185 -2.23 8.93 -12.46
CA ILE A 185 -3.16 9.06 -13.59
C ILE A 185 -4.44 8.24 -13.37
N ASP A 186 -4.32 7.02 -12.83
CA ASP A 186 -5.48 6.19 -12.58
C ASP A 186 -6.36 6.74 -11.45
N PHE A 187 -5.73 7.22 -10.38
CA PHE A 187 -6.45 7.84 -9.27
C PHE A 187 -7.20 9.10 -9.70
N GLU A 188 -6.57 9.97 -10.49
CA GLU A 188 -7.20 11.18 -11.06
C GLU A 188 -8.38 10.85 -11.99
N ARG A 189 -8.35 9.68 -12.63
CA ARG A 189 -9.46 9.16 -13.44
C ARG A 189 -10.54 8.44 -12.62
N GLY A 190 -10.43 8.48 -11.29
CA GLY A 190 -11.41 7.94 -10.36
C GLY A 190 -11.27 6.43 -10.10
N ALA A 191 -10.20 5.77 -10.53
CA ALA A 191 -9.97 4.38 -10.16
C ALA A 191 -9.35 4.28 -8.76
N TRP A 192 -10.00 3.53 -7.88
CA TRP A 192 -9.58 3.36 -6.49
C TRP A 192 -8.77 2.09 -6.26
N SER A 193 -8.62 1.25 -7.27
CA SER A 193 -7.79 0.03 -7.21
C SER A 193 -7.16 -0.29 -8.55
N VAL A 194 -6.15 -1.17 -8.56
CA VAL A 194 -5.52 -1.63 -9.80
C VAL A 194 -6.51 -2.39 -10.70
N PRO A 195 -7.38 -3.28 -10.18
CA PRO A 195 -8.40 -3.91 -11.02
C PRO A 195 -9.39 -2.92 -11.64
N GLU A 196 -9.83 -1.90 -10.90
CA GLU A 196 -10.69 -0.84 -11.43
C GLU A 196 -9.98 -0.01 -12.52
N ALA A 197 -8.72 0.33 -12.31
CA ALA A 197 -7.91 1.00 -13.31
C ALA A 197 -7.71 0.13 -14.57
N GLN A 198 -7.66 -1.18 -14.41
CA GLN A 198 -7.62 -2.12 -15.53
C GLN A 198 -8.97 -2.18 -16.26
N LEU A 199 -10.07 -2.24 -15.53
CA LEU A 199 -11.43 -2.13 -16.07
C LEU A 199 -11.59 -0.86 -16.91
N LEU A 200 -11.22 0.30 -16.35
CA LEU A 200 -11.26 1.59 -17.04
C LEU A 200 -10.45 1.57 -18.34
N ARG A 201 -9.24 1.01 -18.34
CA ARG A 201 -8.40 0.89 -19.55
C ARG A 201 -9.03 0.00 -20.62
N ILE A 202 -9.60 -1.15 -20.21
CA ILE A 202 -10.26 -2.06 -21.13
C ILE A 202 -11.45 -1.34 -21.80
N LEU A 203 -12.32 -0.72 -21.02
CA LEU A 203 -13.48 -0.01 -21.52
C LEU A 203 -13.10 1.18 -22.40
N SER A 204 -12.17 2.02 -21.98
CA SER A 204 -11.72 3.18 -22.76
C SER A 204 -11.12 2.81 -24.11
N ARG A 205 -10.40 1.67 -24.19
CA ARG A 205 -9.77 1.22 -25.43
C ARG A 205 -10.71 0.45 -26.35
N ARG A 206 -11.53 -0.43 -25.78
CA ARG A 206 -12.33 -1.41 -26.54
C ARG A 206 -13.79 -0.97 -26.73
N ARG A 207 -14.27 -0.03 -25.93
CA ARG A 207 -15.63 0.53 -25.97
C ARG A 207 -15.62 2.06 -25.78
N PRO A 208 -14.85 2.82 -26.61
CA PRO A 208 -14.62 4.26 -26.41
C PRO A 208 -15.89 5.13 -26.49
N ARG A 209 -16.97 4.58 -27.05
CA ARG A 209 -18.27 5.28 -27.14
C ARG A 209 -19.15 5.13 -25.91
N LEU A 210 -18.81 4.22 -24.98
CA LEU A 210 -19.56 4.07 -23.76
C LEU A 210 -19.25 5.25 -22.82
N LYS A 211 -20.28 5.94 -22.39
CA LYS A 211 -20.17 6.85 -21.26
C LYS A 211 -20.04 6.03 -19.99
N LEU A 212 -19.03 6.31 -19.20
CA LEU A 212 -18.78 5.61 -17.97
C LEU A 212 -18.39 6.59 -16.85
N GLN A 213 -18.68 6.19 -15.63
CA GLN A 213 -18.26 6.90 -14.43
C GLN A 213 -17.67 5.89 -13.44
N MET A 214 -16.50 6.19 -12.90
CA MET A 214 -15.83 5.37 -11.90
C MET A 214 -16.30 5.80 -10.51
N ASN A 215 -16.66 4.82 -9.69
CA ASN A 215 -17.03 5.00 -8.28
C ASN A 215 -18.09 6.09 -8.03
N PRO A 216 -19.14 6.25 -8.86
CA PRO A 216 -20.15 7.28 -8.63
C PRO A 216 -21.07 6.89 -7.46
N ARG A 217 -21.54 7.88 -6.71
CA ARG A 217 -22.63 7.68 -5.76
C ARG A 217 -23.96 7.70 -6.53
N LEU A 218 -24.67 6.58 -6.52
CA LEU A 218 -25.99 6.49 -7.10
C LEU A 218 -27.04 6.70 -6.00
N VAL A 219 -27.92 7.67 -6.19
CA VAL A 219 -28.99 7.98 -5.26
C VAL A 219 -30.35 7.94 -5.97
N ASP A 220 -31.37 7.50 -5.26
CA ASP A 220 -32.74 7.49 -5.77
C ASP A 220 -33.37 8.90 -5.75
N THR A 221 -34.62 9.00 -6.21
CA THR A 221 -35.37 10.27 -6.25
C THR A 221 -35.63 10.86 -4.87
N SER A 222 -35.58 10.07 -3.80
CA SER A 222 -35.72 10.54 -2.42
C SER A 222 -34.38 11.04 -1.82
N GLY A 223 -33.25 10.86 -2.53
CA GLY A 223 -31.91 11.18 -2.05
C GLY A 223 -31.25 10.05 -1.24
N ARG A 224 -31.90 8.87 -1.19
CA ARG A 224 -31.33 7.71 -0.49
C ARG A 224 -30.25 7.05 -1.35
N LEU A 225 -29.13 6.69 -0.74
CA LEU A 225 -28.03 5.99 -1.40
C LEU A 225 -28.47 4.60 -1.87
N ILE A 226 -28.38 4.34 -3.17
CA ILE A 226 -28.51 3.01 -3.78
C ILE A 226 -27.22 2.24 -3.60
N GLY A 227 -26.09 2.85 -3.99
CA GLY A 227 -24.77 2.26 -3.87
C GLY A 227 -23.68 3.07 -4.59
N VAL A 228 -22.45 2.56 -4.51
CA VAL A 228 -21.27 3.10 -5.20
C VAL A 228 -20.66 1.95 -6.02
N PRO A 229 -21.02 1.78 -7.29
CA PRO A 229 -20.42 0.77 -8.14
C PRO A 229 -19.00 1.17 -8.54
N ASP A 230 -18.11 0.20 -8.76
CA ASP A 230 -16.74 0.49 -9.25
C ASP A 230 -16.75 1.18 -10.61
N CYS A 231 -17.73 0.83 -11.47
CA CYS A 231 -17.98 1.56 -12.70
C CYS A 231 -19.47 1.55 -13.02
N TYR A 232 -20.01 2.68 -13.47
CA TYR A 232 -21.40 2.80 -13.89
C TYR A 232 -21.50 3.29 -15.33
N LEU A 233 -22.36 2.66 -16.10
CA LEU A 233 -22.70 3.01 -17.49
C LEU A 233 -24.09 3.66 -17.52
N PRO A 234 -24.19 5.00 -17.45
CA PRO A 234 -25.47 5.68 -17.23
C PRO A 234 -26.47 5.49 -18.37
N ASP A 235 -26.00 5.50 -19.63
CA ASP A 235 -26.89 5.33 -20.79
C ASP A 235 -27.54 3.95 -20.84
N HIS A 236 -26.94 2.94 -20.19
CA HIS A 236 -27.38 1.54 -20.17
C HIS A 236 -27.87 1.06 -18.80
N ARG A 237 -27.65 1.84 -17.75
CA ARG A 237 -27.94 1.46 -16.35
C ARG A 237 -27.31 0.12 -15.97
N VAL A 238 -26.03 0.02 -16.22
CA VAL A 238 -25.22 -1.12 -15.84
C VAL A 238 -24.20 -0.69 -14.80
N ALA A 239 -24.25 -1.31 -13.64
CA ALA A 239 -23.25 -1.23 -12.59
C ALA A 239 -22.26 -2.38 -12.78
N ILE A 240 -20.97 -2.09 -12.87
CA ILE A 240 -19.91 -3.10 -12.93
C ILE A 240 -19.23 -3.12 -11.57
N GLN A 241 -19.15 -4.31 -10.96
CA GLN A 241 -18.51 -4.52 -9.65
C GLN A 241 -17.31 -5.45 -9.79
N VAL A 242 -16.15 -5.00 -9.30
CA VAL A 242 -14.92 -5.77 -9.34
C VAL A 242 -14.71 -6.50 -8.01
N HIS A 243 -15.11 -7.75 -7.96
CA HIS A 243 -15.00 -8.56 -6.75
C HIS A 243 -13.62 -9.22 -6.63
N SER A 244 -12.84 -8.80 -5.63
CA SER A 244 -11.53 -9.37 -5.32
C SER A 244 -11.63 -10.39 -4.18
N TRP A 245 -11.33 -11.65 -4.48
CA TRP A 245 -11.30 -12.72 -3.47
C TRP A 245 -10.29 -12.46 -2.33
N THR A 246 -9.20 -11.76 -2.61
CA THR A 246 -8.13 -11.50 -1.62
C THR A 246 -8.53 -10.53 -0.51
N HIS A 247 -9.55 -9.70 -0.71
CA HIS A 247 -10.08 -8.84 0.35
C HIS A 247 -11.09 -9.55 1.25
N HIS A 248 -11.56 -10.74 0.88
CA HIS A 248 -12.56 -11.51 1.60
C HIS A 248 -11.98 -12.71 2.38
N ALA A 249 -10.67 -12.96 2.31
CA ALA A 249 -10.01 -14.11 2.93
C ALA A 249 -9.44 -13.86 4.34
N GLY A 250 -9.97 -12.90 5.09
CA GLY A 250 -9.70 -12.77 6.52
C GLY A 250 -10.41 -13.91 7.28
N PHE A 251 -9.67 -14.72 8.06
CA PHE A 251 -10.11 -15.98 8.66
C PHE A 251 -11.21 -15.88 9.74
N HIS A 252 -11.67 -14.67 10.10
CA HIS A 252 -12.79 -14.44 11.01
C HIS A 252 -13.77 -13.43 10.40
N GLY A 253 -14.69 -13.89 9.54
CA GLY A 253 -15.73 -13.03 8.96
C GLY A 253 -15.99 -13.22 7.46
N ALA A 254 -15.31 -14.15 6.79
CA ALA A 254 -15.42 -14.34 5.33
C ALA A 254 -16.86 -14.65 4.86
N ARG A 255 -17.71 -15.25 5.71
CA ARG A 255 -19.12 -15.49 5.39
C ARG A 255 -19.95 -14.20 5.41
N ASP A 256 -19.69 -13.33 6.40
CA ASP A 256 -20.46 -12.08 6.56
C ASP A 256 -20.11 -11.08 5.45
N GLN A 257 -18.83 -10.96 5.08
CA GLN A 257 -18.40 -10.07 4.00
C GLN A 257 -18.92 -10.46 2.61
N TRP A 258 -19.04 -11.77 2.36
CA TRP A 258 -19.67 -12.23 1.10
C TRP A 258 -21.17 -11.93 1.08
N ALA A 259 -21.88 -12.15 2.16
CA ALA A 259 -23.28 -11.80 2.30
C ALA A 259 -23.48 -10.30 2.10
N ASP A 260 -22.67 -9.46 2.73
CA ASP A 260 -22.69 -8.01 2.55
C ASP A 260 -22.47 -7.58 1.10
N THR A 261 -21.59 -8.27 0.38
CA THR A 261 -21.35 -8.02 -1.05
C THR A 261 -22.58 -8.36 -1.90
N VAL A 262 -23.18 -9.53 -1.67
CA VAL A 262 -24.39 -9.96 -2.38
C VAL A 262 -25.56 -9.02 -2.09
N ASP A 263 -25.73 -8.62 -0.84
CA ASP A 263 -26.75 -7.66 -0.43
C ASP A 263 -26.53 -6.27 -1.04
N ALA A 264 -25.27 -5.83 -1.13
CA ALA A 264 -24.92 -4.59 -1.79
C ALA A 264 -25.27 -4.62 -3.28
N ASP A 265 -24.98 -5.72 -3.98
CA ASP A 265 -25.33 -5.90 -5.38
C ASP A 265 -26.85 -5.98 -5.59
N ALA A 266 -27.58 -6.61 -4.69
CA ALA A 266 -29.02 -6.71 -4.75
C ALA A 266 -29.74 -5.35 -4.66
N ARG A 267 -29.15 -4.34 -4.01
CA ARG A 267 -29.74 -2.99 -3.89
C ARG A 267 -29.96 -2.28 -5.22
N TYR A 268 -29.23 -2.65 -6.26
CA TYR A 268 -29.36 -2.05 -7.60
C TYR A 268 -30.60 -2.54 -8.35
N ILE A 269 -31.06 -3.77 -8.07
CA ILE A 269 -32.12 -4.45 -8.81
C ILE A 269 -33.46 -3.69 -8.79
N PRO A 270 -33.98 -3.19 -7.63
CA PRO A 270 -35.22 -2.45 -7.56
C PRO A 270 -35.25 -1.17 -8.40
N HIS A 271 -34.04 -0.63 -8.69
CA HIS A 271 -33.88 0.58 -9.49
C HIS A 271 -33.64 0.30 -10.98
N GLY A 272 -33.82 -0.96 -11.43
CA GLY A 272 -33.66 -1.35 -12.82
C GLY A 272 -32.21 -1.25 -13.31
N ILE A 273 -31.24 -1.26 -12.41
CA ILE A 273 -29.81 -1.29 -12.71
C ILE A 273 -29.37 -2.74 -12.78
N ALA A 274 -28.78 -3.14 -13.90
CA ALA A 274 -28.17 -4.45 -14.03
C ALA A 274 -26.77 -4.43 -13.37
N VAL A 275 -26.47 -5.41 -12.55
CA VAL A 275 -25.14 -5.59 -11.96
C VAL A 275 -24.36 -6.60 -12.77
N LEU A 276 -23.14 -6.22 -13.19
CA LEU A 276 -22.19 -7.10 -13.84
C LEU A 276 -20.98 -7.32 -12.92
N PRO A 277 -20.96 -8.40 -12.15
CA PRO A 277 -19.79 -8.73 -11.34
C PRO A 277 -18.65 -9.24 -12.23
N VAL A 278 -17.42 -8.84 -11.91
CA VAL A 278 -16.22 -9.30 -12.61
C VAL A 278 -15.07 -9.50 -11.61
N SER A 279 -14.30 -10.57 -11.81
CA SER A 279 -13.09 -10.78 -10.98
C SER A 279 -11.86 -10.09 -11.60
N PRO A 280 -10.88 -9.67 -10.78
CA PRO A 280 -9.60 -9.15 -11.25
C PRO A 280 -8.88 -10.09 -12.23
N THR A 281 -8.97 -11.40 -12.00
CA THR A 281 -8.40 -12.43 -12.87
C THR A 281 -9.00 -12.39 -14.27
N VAL A 282 -10.32 -12.25 -14.39
CA VAL A 282 -10.99 -12.14 -15.69
C VAL A 282 -10.57 -10.86 -16.43
N LEU A 283 -10.46 -9.74 -15.72
CA LEU A 283 -9.98 -8.49 -16.33
C LEU A 283 -8.53 -8.60 -16.83
N ARG A 284 -7.67 -9.32 -16.08
CA ARG A 284 -6.26 -9.46 -16.40
C ARG A 284 -6.01 -10.49 -17.52
N ASP A 285 -6.57 -11.67 -17.39
CA ASP A 285 -6.19 -12.84 -18.19
C ASP A 285 -7.18 -13.12 -19.32
N HIS A 286 -8.44 -12.69 -19.17
CA HIS A 286 -9.54 -12.99 -20.10
C HIS A 286 -10.43 -11.78 -20.43
N PRO A 287 -9.87 -10.62 -20.82
CA PRO A 287 -10.67 -9.40 -21.04
C PRO A 287 -11.77 -9.57 -22.10
N GLU A 288 -11.57 -10.45 -23.09
CA GLU A 288 -12.58 -10.72 -24.12
C GLU A 288 -13.81 -11.45 -23.55
N ARG A 289 -13.63 -12.28 -22.50
CA ARG A 289 -14.75 -12.91 -21.79
C ARG A 289 -15.60 -11.86 -21.08
N PHE A 290 -14.96 -10.91 -20.41
CA PHE A 290 -15.64 -9.78 -19.79
C PHE A 290 -16.42 -8.96 -20.81
N LEU A 291 -15.79 -8.60 -21.95
CA LEU A 291 -16.44 -7.80 -22.98
C LEU A 291 -17.66 -8.50 -23.61
N ARG A 292 -17.61 -9.81 -23.84
CA ARG A 292 -18.78 -10.57 -24.31
C ARG A 292 -19.93 -10.56 -23.32
N LEU A 293 -19.64 -10.73 -22.01
CA LEU A 293 -20.65 -10.64 -20.96
C LEU A 293 -21.25 -9.22 -20.90
N LEU A 294 -20.40 -8.20 -20.97
CA LEU A 294 -20.85 -6.81 -21.00
C LEU A 294 -21.78 -6.55 -22.20
N ASP A 295 -21.39 -6.95 -23.41
CA ASP A 295 -22.21 -6.77 -24.61
C ASP A 295 -23.59 -7.45 -24.45
N GLY A 296 -23.65 -8.64 -23.87
CA GLY A 296 -24.89 -9.32 -23.55
C GLY A 296 -25.75 -8.55 -22.56
N VAL A 297 -25.17 -7.99 -21.50
CA VAL A 297 -25.89 -7.18 -20.51
C VAL A 297 -26.39 -5.87 -21.14
N LEU A 298 -25.55 -5.20 -21.95
CA LEU A 298 -25.93 -3.97 -22.66
C LEU A 298 -27.15 -4.22 -23.57
N LEU A 299 -27.14 -5.33 -24.33
CA LEU A 299 -28.27 -5.73 -25.19
C LEU A 299 -29.53 -6.00 -24.35
N ALA A 300 -29.41 -6.71 -23.24
CA ALA A 300 -30.56 -7.01 -22.37
C ALA A 300 -31.17 -5.76 -21.70
N GLN A 301 -30.43 -4.69 -21.58
CA GLN A 301 -30.88 -3.42 -21.02
C GLN A 301 -31.49 -2.47 -22.05
N GLN A 302 -31.38 -2.78 -23.34
CA GLN A 302 -32.03 -1.98 -24.41
C GLN A 302 -33.54 -1.97 -24.26
N GLY A 303 -34.16 -0.80 -24.37
CA GLY A 303 -35.62 -0.65 -24.32
C GLY A 303 -36.27 -0.76 -22.94
N ARG A 304 -35.54 -1.03 -21.87
CA ARG A 304 -36.09 -1.03 -20.51
C ARG A 304 -36.44 0.37 -20.03
N ALA A 305 -37.58 0.49 -19.30
CA ALA A 305 -38.06 1.76 -18.74
C ALA A 305 -36.95 2.44 -17.88
N LYS A 306 -36.78 3.74 -18.04
CA LYS A 306 -35.83 4.51 -17.27
C LYS A 306 -36.43 4.86 -15.91
N VAL A 307 -35.74 4.51 -14.84
CA VAL A 307 -36.00 5.00 -13.48
C VAL A 307 -35.07 6.19 -13.23
N ASP A 308 -35.60 7.25 -12.66
CA ASP A 308 -34.79 8.44 -12.37
C ASP A 308 -33.78 8.13 -11.25
N ILE A 309 -32.50 8.21 -11.60
CA ILE A 309 -31.36 8.01 -10.70
C ILE A 309 -30.50 9.27 -10.79
N ARG A 310 -30.18 9.87 -9.66
CA ARG A 310 -29.22 10.95 -9.59
C ARG A 310 -27.83 10.37 -9.38
N ILE A 311 -26.89 10.84 -10.17
CA ILE A 311 -25.48 10.49 -10.10
C ILE A 311 -24.75 11.63 -9.42
N GLU A 312 -24.16 11.37 -8.26
CA GLU A 312 -23.31 12.31 -7.57
C GLU A 312 -21.85 11.91 -7.81
N VAL A 313 -21.00 12.88 -8.10
CA VAL A 313 -19.56 12.61 -8.20
C VAL A 313 -19.09 12.10 -6.85
N ALA A 314 -18.31 11.02 -6.81
CA ALA A 314 -17.75 10.53 -5.57
C ALA A 314 -16.94 11.67 -4.89
N VAL A 315 -17.46 12.17 -3.79
CA VAL A 315 -16.67 12.94 -2.85
C VAL A 315 -15.69 11.95 -2.25
N GLU A 316 -14.42 12.36 -2.09
CA GLU A 316 -13.27 11.59 -1.60
C GLU A 316 -13.62 10.31 -0.82
N PRO A 317 -12.91 9.20 -1.05
CA PRO A 317 -13.20 7.96 -0.36
C PRO A 317 -13.23 8.23 1.14
N THR A 318 -14.34 7.90 1.79
CA THR A 318 -14.41 7.92 3.26
C THR A 318 -13.26 7.07 3.76
N PRO A 319 -12.33 7.59 4.58
CA PRO A 319 -11.23 6.78 5.10
C PRO A 319 -11.85 5.56 5.77
N LEU A 320 -11.46 4.36 5.32
CA LEU A 320 -11.77 3.14 6.05
C LEU A 320 -11.25 3.35 7.47
N ALA A 321 -12.15 3.26 8.45
CA ALA A 321 -11.79 3.39 9.86
C ALA A 321 -10.56 2.51 10.14
N PRO A 322 -9.56 3.02 10.89
CA PRO A 322 -8.44 2.20 11.27
C PRO A 322 -8.99 1.01 12.05
N HIS A 323 -8.64 -0.20 11.62
CA HIS A 323 -8.95 -1.40 12.38
C HIS A 323 -8.37 -1.19 13.77
N ALA A 324 -9.25 -1.07 14.76
CA ALA A 324 -8.88 -1.12 16.16
C ALA A 324 -8.19 -2.46 16.40
N SER A 325 -6.99 -2.36 16.94
CA SER A 325 -6.09 -3.47 17.32
C SER A 325 -6.70 -4.34 18.40
#